data_6fcc983576bfbcb3d7d0016ac5499ca5
#
_entry.id   6fcc983576bfbcb3d7d0016ac5499ca5
#
_cell.length_a   1.000
_cell.length_b   1.000
_cell.length_c   1.000
_cell.angle_alpha   90.00
_cell.angle_beta   90.00
_cell.angle_gamma   90.00
#
_symmetry.space_group_name_H-M   'P 1'
#
loop_
_entity.id
_entity.type
_entity.pdbx_description
1 polymer ?
#
loop_
_entity_poly.entity_id
_entity_poly.type
_entity_poly.pdbx_seq_one_letter_code
_entity_poly.pdbx_strand_id
1 'polypeptide(L)'
;MLKRLDQPDEVRTFENGKFEIVRIGGMTIGRATYEPGWRWSVHVGPATGSSSCSVEHVGIVVSGRATAAMDNGAITEMRPGDIFHIAPGHDSWVVGDEPYISLHFLGADHYADHP
;
A
#
# COMPACT_ATOMS: atom_id res chain seq x y z
N MET A 1 25.64 -4.01 0.29
CA MET A 1 24.78 -4.45 1.41
C MET A 1 23.57 -5.18 0.85
N LEU A 2 23.12 -6.20 1.53
CA LEU A 2 21.90 -6.92 1.18
C LEU A 2 20.94 -6.90 2.35
N LYS A 3 19.64 -6.78 2.04
CA LYS A 3 18.55 -7.00 3.00
C LYS A 3 17.49 -7.88 2.34
N ARG A 4 16.62 -8.47 3.15
CA ARG A 4 15.54 -9.34 2.67
C ARG A 4 14.21 -8.81 3.16
N LEU A 5 13.20 -8.80 2.30
CA LEU A 5 11.84 -8.41 2.68
C LEU A 5 11.26 -9.33 3.76
N ASP A 6 11.73 -10.58 3.83
CA ASP A 6 11.30 -11.52 4.87
C ASP A 6 11.90 -11.22 6.24
N GLN A 7 12.85 -10.29 6.32
CA GLN A 7 13.45 -9.79 7.55
C GLN A 7 13.40 -8.27 7.56
N PRO A 8 12.18 -7.69 7.60
CA PRO A 8 12.01 -6.25 7.49
C PRO A 8 12.55 -5.50 8.70
N ASP A 9 12.90 -4.23 8.49
CA ASP A 9 13.30 -3.34 9.57
C ASP A 9 12.11 -2.93 10.44
N GLU A 10 10.91 -2.88 9.86
CA GLU A 10 9.69 -2.50 10.53
C GLU A 10 8.49 -3.21 9.88
N VAL A 11 7.50 -3.57 10.68
CA VAL A 11 6.22 -4.10 10.19
C VAL A 11 5.10 -3.28 10.79
N ARG A 12 4.21 -2.78 9.93
CA ARG A 12 2.97 -2.12 10.34
C ARG A 12 1.81 -3.03 10.00
N THR A 13 1.07 -3.47 11.01
CA THR A 13 -0.06 -4.37 10.85
C THR A 13 -1.37 -3.63 11.04
N PHE A 14 -2.38 -4.05 10.30
CA PHE A 14 -3.74 -3.55 10.41
C PHE A 14 -4.70 -4.66 10.01
N GLU A 15 -5.98 -4.47 10.22
CA GLU A 15 -6.97 -5.47 9.87
C GLU A 15 -6.90 -5.78 8.37
N ASN A 16 -6.83 -7.07 8.03
CA ASN A 16 -6.74 -7.59 6.66
C ASN A 16 -5.47 -7.20 5.91
N GLY A 17 -4.39 -6.82 6.61
CA GLY A 17 -3.17 -6.53 5.88
C GLY A 17 -1.98 -6.19 6.75
N LYS A 18 -0.86 -6.01 6.06
CA LYS A 18 0.40 -5.57 6.68
C LYS A 18 1.23 -4.79 5.67
N PHE A 19 2.14 -3.99 6.19
CA PHE A 19 3.09 -3.24 5.41
C PHE A 19 4.48 -3.44 6.02
N GLU A 20 5.36 -4.09 5.28
CA GLU A 20 6.72 -4.40 5.73
C GLU A 20 7.68 -3.38 5.12
N ILE A 21 8.57 -2.86 5.92
CA ILE A 21 9.46 -1.75 5.54
C ILE A 21 10.91 -2.20 5.65
N VAL A 22 11.68 -1.95 4.59
CA VAL A 22 13.12 -2.14 4.53
C VAL A 22 13.77 -0.82 4.17
N ARG A 23 14.80 -0.42 4.93
CA ARG A 23 15.57 0.80 4.69
C ARG A 23 16.97 0.40 4.24
N ILE A 24 17.34 0.84 3.04
CA ILE A 24 18.62 0.47 2.42
C ILE A 24 19.05 1.56 1.45
N GLY A 25 20.32 1.94 1.48
CA GLY A 25 20.89 2.89 0.53
C GLY A 25 20.20 4.25 0.52
N GLY A 26 19.69 4.71 1.66
CA GLY A 26 18.95 5.97 1.75
C GLY A 26 17.52 5.89 1.24
N MET A 27 17.05 4.72 0.83
CA MET A 27 15.69 4.49 0.36
C MET A 27 14.86 3.74 1.41
N THR A 28 13.57 4.03 1.43
CA THR A 28 12.60 3.26 2.18
C THR A 28 11.73 2.50 1.18
N ILE A 29 11.77 1.17 1.27
CA ILE A 29 11.01 0.28 0.38
C ILE A 29 9.98 -0.44 1.23
N GLY A 30 8.72 -0.41 0.78
CA GLY A 30 7.63 -1.09 1.45
C GLY A 30 7.09 -2.24 0.63
N ARG A 31 6.67 -3.32 1.31
CA ARG A 31 5.88 -4.39 0.71
C ARG A 31 4.51 -4.41 1.37
N ALA A 32 3.50 -4.07 0.60
CA ALA A 32 2.11 -4.16 1.02
C ALA A 32 1.60 -5.56 0.76
N THR A 33 0.89 -6.13 1.73
CA THR A 33 0.13 -7.37 1.57
C THR A 33 -1.26 -7.12 2.11
N TYR A 34 -2.25 -7.11 1.21
CA TYR A 34 -3.65 -6.88 1.57
C TYR A 34 -4.47 -8.12 1.24
N GLU A 35 -5.22 -8.62 2.23
CA GLU A 35 -6.06 -9.79 2.05
C GLU A 35 -7.35 -9.43 1.29
N PRO A 36 -8.02 -10.42 0.68
CA PRO A 36 -9.34 -10.19 0.08
C PRO A 36 -10.29 -9.51 1.08
N GLY A 37 -11.02 -8.52 0.60
CA GLY A 37 -11.92 -7.72 1.43
C GLY A 37 -11.28 -6.47 2.04
N TRP A 38 -9.97 -6.31 1.94
CA TRP A 38 -9.32 -5.11 2.45
C TRP A 38 -9.76 -3.87 1.65
N ARG A 39 -10.03 -2.79 2.42
CA ARG A 39 -10.31 -1.46 1.88
C ARG A 39 -9.66 -0.43 2.79
N TRP A 40 -8.92 0.51 2.21
CA TRP A 40 -8.16 1.49 2.99
C TRP A 40 -9.06 2.29 3.93
N SER A 41 -10.20 2.78 3.45
CA SER A 41 -11.11 3.61 4.24
C SER A 41 -11.76 2.87 5.40
N VAL A 42 -11.74 1.53 5.39
CA VAL A 42 -12.30 0.69 6.47
C VAL A 42 -11.21 0.21 7.43
N HIS A 43 -10.07 -0.23 6.90
CA HIS A 43 -9.07 -0.99 7.67
C HIS A 43 -7.83 -0.16 8.06
N VAL A 44 -7.58 0.97 7.41
CA VAL A 44 -6.44 1.84 7.71
C VAL A 44 -6.88 3.24 8.09
N GLY A 45 -7.79 3.82 7.33
CA GLY A 45 -8.22 5.20 7.47
C GLY A 45 -8.70 5.59 8.86
N PRO A 46 -9.52 4.77 9.56
CA PRO A 46 -10.00 5.13 10.89
C PRO A 46 -8.89 5.41 11.89
N ALA A 47 -7.76 4.67 11.83
CA ALA A 47 -6.63 4.90 12.71
C ALA A 47 -5.86 6.18 12.36
N THR A 48 -5.94 6.65 11.12
CA THR A 48 -5.29 7.89 10.69
C THR A 48 -6.15 9.13 10.90
N GLY A 49 -7.44 8.94 11.15
CA GLY A 49 -8.40 10.05 11.29
C GLY A 49 -8.77 10.70 9.97
N SER A 50 -8.43 10.10 8.83
CA SER A 50 -8.69 10.63 7.50
C SER A 50 -9.67 9.74 6.73
N SER A 51 -10.48 10.36 5.85
CA SER A 51 -11.43 9.64 4.99
C SER A 51 -10.79 9.13 3.70
N SER A 52 -9.63 9.63 3.34
CA SER A 52 -8.87 9.17 2.17
C SER A 52 -7.38 9.17 2.50
N CYS A 53 -6.61 8.36 1.74
CA CYS A 53 -5.17 8.29 1.93
C CYS A 53 -4.51 9.53 1.36
N SER A 54 -3.73 10.23 2.18
CA SER A 54 -3.01 11.42 1.78
C SER A 54 -1.56 11.15 1.37
N VAL A 55 -1.15 9.90 1.32
CA VAL A 55 0.20 9.51 0.95
C VAL A 55 0.29 9.32 -0.56
N GLU A 56 1.29 9.91 -1.18
CA GLU A 56 1.63 9.66 -2.58
C GLU A 56 2.40 8.35 -2.69
N HIS A 57 2.05 7.51 -3.65
CA HIS A 57 2.69 6.22 -3.85
C HIS A 57 3.26 6.08 -5.25
N VAL A 58 4.46 5.50 -5.33
CA VAL A 58 5.03 4.95 -6.55
C VAL A 58 5.46 3.52 -6.26
N GLY A 59 5.07 2.58 -7.10
CA GLY A 59 5.42 1.20 -6.87
C GLY A 59 5.10 0.29 -8.03
N ILE A 60 5.20 -1.02 -7.78
CA ILE A 60 4.90 -2.07 -8.75
C ILE A 60 4.04 -3.14 -8.09
N VAL A 61 3.07 -3.65 -8.84
CA VAL A 61 2.24 -4.78 -8.40
C VAL A 61 2.98 -6.08 -8.63
N VAL A 62 3.11 -6.90 -7.59
CA VAL A 62 3.74 -8.22 -7.66
C VAL A 62 2.71 -9.30 -7.94
N SER A 63 1.60 -9.33 -7.19
CA SER A 63 0.53 -10.31 -7.37
C SER A 63 -0.81 -9.77 -6.87
N GLY A 64 -1.89 -10.40 -7.32
CA GLY A 64 -3.23 -9.96 -7.00
C GLY A 64 -3.65 -8.71 -7.77
N ARG A 65 -4.84 -8.20 -7.47
CA ARG A 65 -5.41 -7.01 -8.12
C ARG A 65 -6.03 -6.08 -7.10
N ALA A 66 -5.91 -4.79 -7.34
CA ALA A 66 -6.53 -3.78 -6.50
C ALA A 66 -7.04 -2.62 -7.36
N THR A 67 -7.91 -1.82 -6.76
CA THR A 67 -8.41 -0.59 -7.37
C THR A 67 -8.05 0.58 -6.48
N ALA A 68 -7.60 1.69 -7.06
CA ALA A 68 -7.48 2.97 -6.39
C ALA A 68 -8.53 3.92 -6.95
N ALA A 69 -9.28 4.56 -6.06
CA ALA A 69 -10.32 5.52 -6.41
C ALA A 69 -9.94 6.88 -5.88
N MET A 70 -9.74 7.84 -6.78
CA MET A 70 -9.39 9.20 -6.42
C MET A 70 -10.62 9.95 -5.90
N ASP A 71 -10.40 10.94 -5.04
CA ASP A 71 -11.48 11.78 -4.51
C ASP A 71 -12.26 12.51 -5.60
N ASN A 72 -11.62 12.75 -6.77
CA ASN A 72 -12.27 13.36 -7.93
C ASN A 72 -13.07 12.37 -8.79
N GLY A 73 -13.14 11.09 -8.40
CA GLY A 73 -13.90 10.06 -9.11
C GLY A 73 -13.08 9.23 -10.11
N ALA A 74 -11.84 9.56 -10.36
CA ALA A 74 -10.99 8.78 -11.27
C ALA A 74 -10.68 7.41 -10.64
N ILE A 75 -10.76 6.35 -11.46
CA ILE A 75 -10.54 4.97 -11.03
C ILE A 75 -9.33 4.40 -11.76
N THR A 76 -8.44 3.77 -11.01
CA THR A 76 -7.26 3.08 -11.56
C THR A 76 -7.27 1.63 -11.08
N GLU A 77 -7.26 0.69 -12.02
CA GLU A 77 -7.06 -0.73 -11.70
C GLU A 77 -5.58 -1.07 -11.79
N MET A 78 -5.09 -1.84 -10.81
CA MET A 78 -3.70 -2.24 -10.69
C MET A 78 -3.61 -3.76 -10.74
N ARG A 79 -2.79 -4.28 -11.67
CA ARG A 79 -2.61 -5.70 -11.96
C ARG A 79 -1.12 -6.07 -11.87
N PRO A 80 -0.79 -7.37 -11.73
CA PRO A 80 0.61 -7.79 -11.69
C PRO A 80 1.43 -7.24 -12.84
N GLY A 81 2.59 -6.67 -12.52
CA GLY A 81 3.49 -6.04 -13.48
C GLY A 81 3.24 -4.57 -13.74
N ASP A 82 2.11 -4.02 -13.29
CA ASP A 82 1.84 -2.59 -13.44
C ASP A 82 2.73 -1.79 -12.52
N ILE A 83 3.34 -0.73 -13.08
CA ILE A 83 4.03 0.29 -12.28
C ILE A 83 3.05 1.43 -12.12
N PHE A 84 2.79 1.81 -10.87
CA PHE A 84 1.75 2.79 -10.57
C PHE A 84 2.31 4.05 -9.91
N HIS A 85 1.63 5.15 -10.17
CA HIS A 85 1.74 6.39 -9.41
C HIS A 85 0.34 6.76 -8.93
N ILE A 86 0.15 6.86 -7.64
CA ILE A 86 -1.13 7.24 -7.03
C ILE A 86 -0.92 8.51 -6.23
N ALA A 87 -1.59 9.57 -6.66
CA ALA A 87 -1.53 10.88 -6.00
C ALA A 87 -2.26 10.84 -4.64
N PRO A 88 -1.98 11.78 -3.74
CA PRO A 88 -2.76 11.94 -2.50
C PRO A 88 -4.24 12.13 -2.79
N GLY A 89 -5.10 11.70 -1.86
CA GLY A 89 -6.54 11.84 -1.98
C GLY A 89 -7.19 10.66 -2.68
N HIS A 90 -6.98 9.46 -2.17
CA HIS A 90 -7.53 8.23 -2.74
C HIS A 90 -8.01 7.25 -1.66
N ASP A 91 -8.94 6.40 -2.04
CA ASP A 91 -9.25 5.14 -1.38
C ASP A 91 -8.75 4.00 -2.25
N SER A 92 -8.63 2.81 -1.70
CA SER A 92 -8.22 1.62 -2.45
C SER A 92 -8.80 0.36 -1.82
N TRP A 93 -8.96 -0.68 -2.65
CA TRP A 93 -9.48 -1.97 -2.19
C TRP A 93 -8.98 -3.11 -3.05
N VAL A 94 -8.94 -4.29 -2.44
CA VAL A 94 -8.55 -5.53 -3.13
C VAL A 94 -9.71 -6.02 -3.99
N VAL A 95 -9.38 -6.49 -5.20
CA VAL A 95 -10.33 -7.08 -6.14
C VAL A 95 -10.08 -8.58 -6.21
N GLY A 96 -11.14 -9.38 -6.08
CA GLY A 96 -11.05 -10.83 -6.23
C GLY A 96 -10.70 -11.55 -4.93
N ASP A 97 -10.30 -12.82 -5.07
CA ASP A 97 -10.14 -13.76 -3.97
C ASP A 97 -8.68 -14.00 -3.57
N GLU A 98 -7.74 -13.32 -4.21
CA GLU A 98 -6.31 -13.48 -3.92
C GLU A 98 -5.78 -12.29 -3.15
N PRO A 99 -4.77 -12.48 -2.27
CA PRO A 99 -4.08 -11.35 -1.67
C PRO A 99 -3.44 -10.46 -2.73
N TYR A 100 -3.44 -9.16 -2.46
CA TYR A 100 -2.74 -8.18 -3.28
C TYR A 100 -1.39 -7.87 -2.65
N ILE A 101 -0.32 -7.98 -3.44
CA ILE A 101 1.04 -7.69 -3.00
C ILE A 101 1.65 -6.67 -3.94
N SER A 102 2.18 -5.59 -3.38
CA SER A 102 2.87 -4.55 -4.13
C SER A 102 4.12 -4.08 -3.41
N LEU A 103 5.11 -3.60 -4.18
CA LEU A 103 6.30 -2.96 -3.65
C LEU A 103 6.16 -1.44 -3.85
N HIS A 104 6.52 -0.68 -2.83
CA HIS A 104 6.45 0.78 -2.83
C HIS A 104 7.84 1.38 -2.70
N PHE A 105 8.17 2.27 -3.61
CA PHE A 105 9.46 2.98 -3.65
C PHE A 105 9.31 4.44 -3.21
N LEU A 106 8.10 4.97 -3.21
CA LEU A 106 7.75 6.28 -2.67
C LEU A 106 6.49 6.12 -1.82
N GLY A 107 6.45 6.79 -0.68
CA GLY A 107 5.31 6.78 0.22
C GLY A 107 5.42 5.75 1.35
N ALA A 108 6.39 4.83 1.29
CA ALA A 108 6.53 3.79 2.30
C ALA A 108 6.81 4.34 3.70
N ASP A 109 7.49 5.47 3.81
CA ASP A 109 7.85 6.07 5.09
C ASP A 109 6.62 6.40 5.96
N HIS A 110 5.55 6.84 5.32
CA HIS A 110 4.38 7.40 6.01
C HIS A 110 3.12 6.54 5.88
N TYR A 111 3.16 5.49 5.06
CA TYR A 111 1.98 4.68 4.83
C TYR A 111 1.60 3.89 6.08
N ALA A 112 0.31 3.90 6.41
CA ALA A 112 -0.24 3.25 7.61
C ALA A 112 0.47 3.68 8.91
N ASP A 113 1.08 4.84 8.90
CA ASP A 113 1.70 5.43 10.07
C ASP A 113 0.61 5.93 11.01
N HIS A 114 0.73 5.62 12.29
CA HIS A 114 -0.24 6.06 13.30
C HIS A 114 0.30 7.30 14.00
N PRO A 115 -0.53 8.33 14.15
CA PRO A 115 -0.13 9.51 14.93
C PRO A 115 0.16 9.17 16.40
#